data_c49fe212f6620d3ace9a3a1acfd3545e
#
_entry.id   c49fe212f6620d3ace9a3a1acfd3545e
#
_cell.length_a   1.000
_cell.length_b   1.000
_cell.length_c   1.000
_cell.angle_alpha   90.00
_cell.angle_beta   90.00
_cell.angle_gamma   90.00
#
_symmetry.space_group_name_H-M   'P 1'
#
loop_
_entity.id
_entity.type
_entity.pdbx_description
1 polymer ?
#
loop_
_entity_poly.entity_id
_entity_poly.type
_entity_poly.pdbx_seq_one_letter_code
_entity_poly.pdbx_strand_id
1 'polypeptide(L)'
;MKKHVFFLLLLVFSFSASASAKAPQKAAAETVPADSLRVTIFGDSYSTFYGWLSPATNESWYFPAGHPGHVEGNDVTRVEETWWYQVIQQMGYKLEMNNSYSGSTVGYYGYQNQNYQPRSFNTRVANLGEPDLILSCCITNDSWTGETLGEYKYANWDENDMWYFRPAMARLCAALRLNYPNARVLFILNTDLKPEFCESMRIICKHYGFPLLELHDIDKQVGHPSIAGHRAIAEQVIDYLKK
;
A
#
# COMPACT_ATOMS: atom_id res chain seq x y z
N MET A 1 -7.44 -69.10 -51.54
CA MET A 1 -7.32 -68.43 -50.19
C MET A 1 -7.47 -66.92 -50.39
N LYS A 2 -8.68 -66.41 -50.17
CA LYS A 2 -9.00 -65.00 -50.32
C LYS A 2 -9.14 -64.42 -48.89
N LYS A 3 -8.25 -63.48 -48.53
CA LYS A 3 -8.31 -62.75 -47.25
C LYS A 3 -9.22 -61.51 -47.43
N HIS A 4 -10.32 -61.47 -46.69
CA HIS A 4 -11.17 -60.30 -46.59
C HIS A 4 -10.59 -59.37 -45.54
N VAL A 5 -10.30 -58.14 -45.93
CA VAL A 5 -9.94 -57.03 -45.03
C VAL A 5 -11.23 -56.25 -44.73
N PHE A 6 -11.65 -56.24 -43.46
CA PHE A 6 -12.75 -55.46 -42.98
C PHE A 6 -12.25 -54.04 -42.63
N PHE A 7 -12.78 -53.07 -43.33
CA PHE A 7 -12.52 -51.63 -43.01
C PHE A 7 -13.58 -51.18 -42.01
N LEU A 8 -13.13 -50.89 -40.80
CA LEU A 8 -13.98 -50.33 -39.76
C LEU A 8 -13.94 -48.80 -39.86
N LEU A 9 -15.05 -48.19 -40.26
CA LEU A 9 -15.18 -46.74 -40.36
C LEU A 9 -15.56 -46.19 -38.96
N LEU A 10 -14.60 -45.55 -38.25
CA LEU A 10 -14.85 -44.83 -37.02
C LEU A 10 -15.41 -43.42 -37.34
N LEU A 11 -16.69 -43.22 -37.08
CA LEU A 11 -17.32 -41.89 -37.07
C LEU A 11 -16.94 -41.17 -35.75
N VAL A 12 -16.07 -40.15 -35.86
CA VAL A 12 -15.75 -39.25 -34.77
C VAL A 12 -16.79 -38.12 -34.75
N PHE A 13 -17.72 -38.20 -33.80
CA PHE A 13 -18.62 -37.07 -33.50
C PHE A 13 -17.86 -36.01 -32.66
N SER A 14 -17.49 -34.90 -33.31
CA SER A 14 -16.96 -33.72 -32.60
C SER A 14 -18.12 -32.97 -31.94
N PHE A 15 -18.26 -33.10 -30.64
CA PHE A 15 -19.11 -32.24 -29.84
C PHE A 15 -18.32 -30.93 -29.54
N SER A 16 -18.66 -29.89 -30.24
CA SER A 16 -18.20 -28.54 -29.88
C SER A 16 -19.06 -27.99 -28.75
N ALA A 17 -18.61 -28.14 -27.52
CA ALA A 17 -19.21 -27.47 -26.39
C ALA A 17 -18.69 -26.02 -26.32
N SER A 18 -19.49 -25.08 -26.77
CA SER A 18 -19.25 -23.65 -26.54
C SER A 18 -19.47 -23.35 -25.06
N ALA A 19 -18.42 -23.36 -24.26
CA ALA A 19 -18.45 -22.86 -22.92
C ALA A 19 -18.47 -21.32 -22.98
N SER A 20 -19.67 -20.73 -22.83
CA SER A 20 -19.82 -19.31 -22.59
C SER A 20 -19.26 -19.01 -21.19
N ALA A 21 -18.04 -18.47 -21.11
CA ALA A 21 -17.46 -18.01 -19.87
C ALA A 21 -18.26 -16.79 -19.38
N LYS A 22 -19.14 -17.01 -18.42
CA LYS A 22 -19.86 -15.97 -17.70
C LYS A 22 -18.80 -15.13 -16.97
N ALA A 23 -18.70 -13.83 -17.29
CA ALA A 23 -17.82 -12.91 -16.57
C ALA A 23 -18.08 -13.01 -15.05
N PRO A 24 -17.03 -12.95 -14.21
CA PRO A 24 -17.24 -13.03 -12.77
C PRO A 24 -18.12 -11.87 -12.34
N GLN A 25 -19.29 -12.21 -11.85
CA GLN A 25 -20.24 -11.27 -11.28
C GLN A 25 -19.57 -10.69 -10.03
N LYS A 26 -19.30 -9.38 -10.05
CA LYS A 26 -18.77 -8.62 -8.92
C LYS A 26 -19.70 -8.88 -7.73
N ALA A 27 -19.25 -9.71 -6.79
CA ALA A 27 -19.99 -9.92 -5.55
C ALA A 27 -20.19 -8.53 -4.93
N ALA A 28 -21.44 -8.18 -4.65
CA ALA A 28 -21.76 -7.00 -3.87
C ALA A 28 -21.04 -7.17 -2.53
N ALA A 29 -20.08 -6.30 -2.24
CA ALA A 29 -19.41 -6.29 -0.96
C ALA A 29 -20.53 -6.09 0.09
N GLU A 30 -20.75 -7.09 0.93
CA GLU A 30 -21.58 -6.92 2.12
C GLU A 30 -21.03 -5.71 2.85
N THR A 31 -21.88 -4.73 3.15
CA THR A 31 -21.48 -3.54 3.89
C THR A 31 -21.23 -3.95 5.32
N VAL A 32 -19.98 -4.24 5.65
CA VAL A 32 -19.53 -4.45 7.04
C VAL A 32 -19.86 -3.16 7.81
N PRO A 33 -20.50 -3.22 8.97
CA PRO A 33 -20.76 -2.03 9.77
C PRO A 33 -19.47 -1.25 10.02
N ALA A 34 -19.51 0.10 9.92
CA ALA A 34 -18.31 0.94 9.99
C ALA A 34 -17.51 0.74 11.29
N ASP A 35 -18.19 0.45 12.39
CA ASP A 35 -17.63 0.19 13.73
C ASP A 35 -16.94 -1.17 13.89
N SER A 36 -16.96 -2.02 12.87
CA SER A 36 -16.31 -3.32 12.87
C SER A 36 -15.17 -3.46 11.85
N LEU A 37 -14.93 -2.46 10.98
CA LEU A 37 -13.86 -2.51 9.97
C LEU A 37 -12.47 -2.63 10.62
N ARG A 38 -11.71 -3.63 10.18
CA ARG A 38 -10.31 -3.82 10.56
C ARG A 38 -9.42 -3.03 9.61
N VAL A 39 -8.59 -2.16 10.15
CA VAL A 39 -7.75 -1.27 9.37
C VAL A 39 -6.28 -1.58 9.61
N THR A 40 -5.55 -1.80 8.53
CA THR A 40 -4.08 -1.85 8.57
C THR A 40 -3.51 -0.53 8.07
N ILE A 41 -2.59 0.02 8.86
CA ILE A 41 -1.76 1.16 8.47
C ILE A 41 -0.48 0.63 7.84
N PHE A 42 -0.25 1.00 6.59
CA PHE A 42 0.90 0.56 5.82
C PHE A 42 1.69 1.78 5.34
N GLY A 43 2.62 2.24 6.17
CA GLY A 43 3.25 3.54 6.00
C GLY A 43 4.76 3.56 6.14
N ASP A 44 5.27 4.77 6.01
CA ASP A 44 6.64 5.17 6.33
C ASP A 44 6.69 5.89 7.70
N SER A 45 7.68 6.77 7.92
CA SER A 45 7.85 7.54 9.17
C SER A 45 6.61 8.34 9.58
N TYR A 46 5.83 8.87 8.64
CA TYR A 46 4.62 9.66 8.89
C TYR A 46 3.51 8.88 9.59
N SER A 47 3.62 7.56 9.61
CA SER A 47 2.61 6.68 10.19
C SER A 47 3.13 5.86 11.38
N THR A 48 4.38 6.06 11.78
CA THR A 48 4.96 5.36 12.93
C THR A 48 4.59 6.01 14.26
N PHE A 49 4.59 5.23 15.32
CA PHE A 49 4.68 5.68 16.72
C PHE A 49 5.24 4.54 17.57
N TYR A 50 6.21 4.86 18.44
CA TYR A 50 6.87 3.87 19.29
C TYR A 50 5.88 3.08 20.14
N GLY A 51 6.04 1.75 20.17
CA GLY A 51 5.16 0.84 20.90
C GLY A 51 3.87 0.45 20.15
N TRP A 52 3.63 1.00 18.95
CA TRP A 52 2.43 0.73 18.16
C TRP A 52 2.69 0.05 16.81
N LEU A 53 3.93 -0.34 16.54
CA LEU A 53 4.31 -0.98 15.29
C LEU A 53 4.21 -2.51 15.36
N SER A 54 3.86 -3.11 14.25
CA SER A 54 3.84 -4.56 14.07
C SER A 54 4.51 -4.93 12.72
N PRO A 55 5.66 -5.62 12.76
CA PRO A 55 6.37 -6.09 13.96
C PRO A 55 6.97 -4.94 14.78
N ALA A 56 7.13 -5.18 16.09
CA ALA A 56 7.67 -4.19 17.03
C ALA A 56 9.14 -3.82 16.77
N THR A 57 9.81 -4.56 15.89
CA THR A 57 11.19 -4.29 15.43
C THR A 57 11.28 -3.21 14.36
N ASN A 58 10.13 -2.77 13.80
CA ASN A 58 10.12 -1.67 12.85
C ASN A 58 10.58 -0.37 13.53
N GLU A 59 11.36 0.43 12.83
CA GLU A 59 11.86 1.71 13.34
C GLU A 59 10.75 2.76 13.39
N SER A 60 10.71 3.53 14.50
CA SER A 60 9.79 4.64 14.70
C SER A 60 10.45 5.98 14.39
N TRP A 61 9.64 6.95 14.01
CA TRP A 61 10.00 8.37 13.98
C TRP A 61 9.42 9.12 15.20
N TYR A 62 8.16 8.84 15.55
CA TYR A 62 7.48 9.48 16.67
C TYR A 62 7.62 8.65 17.93
N PHE A 63 7.88 9.34 19.06
CA PHE A 63 8.13 8.75 20.35
C PHE A 63 7.37 9.51 21.46
N PRO A 64 7.04 8.83 22.59
CA PRO A 64 6.46 9.50 23.74
C PRO A 64 7.36 10.61 24.28
N ALA A 65 6.75 11.58 24.96
CA ALA A 65 7.49 12.63 25.67
C ALA A 65 8.55 12.04 26.61
N GLY A 66 9.77 12.59 26.57
CA GLY A 66 10.89 12.15 27.39
C GLY A 66 11.58 10.84 26.92
N HIS A 67 11.12 10.22 25.86
CA HIS A 67 11.83 9.08 25.25
C HIS A 67 13.12 9.56 24.56
N PRO A 68 14.26 8.87 24.72
CA PRO A 68 15.53 9.30 24.09
C PRO A 68 15.53 9.36 22.57
N GLY A 69 14.58 8.66 21.91
CA GLY A 69 14.39 8.72 20.45
C GLY A 69 13.51 9.90 19.99
N HIS A 70 12.94 10.70 20.90
CA HIS A 70 12.11 11.83 20.51
C HIS A 70 12.91 12.87 19.72
N VAL A 71 12.37 13.29 18.58
CA VAL A 71 13.03 14.24 17.67
C VAL A 71 12.75 15.66 18.16
N GLU A 72 13.79 16.34 18.61
CA GLU A 72 13.68 17.74 19.06
C GLU A 72 13.14 18.63 17.92
N GLY A 73 12.20 19.50 18.27
CA GLY A 73 11.55 20.39 17.31
C GLY A 73 10.33 19.82 16.62
N ASN A 74 9.94 18.55 16.91
CA ASN A 74 8.62 18.02 16.55
C ASN A 74 7.74 17.89 17.81
N ASP A 75 6.50 18.34 17.72
CA ASP A 75 5.58 18.47 18.86
C ASP A 75 4.75 17.21 19.16
N VAL A 76 4.80 16.19 18.28
CA VAL A 76 4.04 14.95 18.44
C VAL A 76 4.68 14.06 19.50
N THR A 77 3.97 13.82 20.59
CA THR A 77 4.48 13.07 21.75
C THR A 77 3.54 11.97 22.24
N ARG A 78 2.35 11.86 21.67
CA ARG A 78 1.34 10.87 22.02
C ARG A 78 0.75 10.24 20.76
N VAL A 79 0.40 8.97 20.84
CA VAL A 79 -0.18 8.23 19.71
C VAL A 79 -1.51 8.83 19.25
N GLU A 80 -2.28 9.40 20.16
CA GLU A 80 -3.57 10.06 19.88
C GLU A 80 -3.40 11.27 18.96
N GLU A 81 -2.21 11.81 18.86
CA GLU A 81 -1.86 12.94 18.00
C GLU A 81 -1.58 12.52 16.57
N THR A 82 -1.34 11.21 16.31
CA THR A 82 -1.07 10.69 14.96
C THR A 82 -2.34 10.65 14.10
N TRP A 83 -2.19 10.88 12.80
CA TRP A 83 -3.30 10.93 11.84
C TRP A 83 -4.10 9.63 11.81
N TRP A 84 -3.42 8.49 11.81
CA TRP A 84 -4.06 7.18 11.69
C TRP A 84 -4.84 6.81 12.96
N TYR A 85 -4.33 7.16 14.13
CA TYR A 85 -5.03 6.92 15.39
C TYR A 85 -6.33 7.74 15.43
N GLN A 86 -6.27 9.02 15.02
CA GLN A 86 -7.43 9.89 14.93
C GLN A 86 -8.47 9.35 13.93
N VAL A 87 -8.05 8.86 12.75
CA VAL A 87 -8.96 8.21 11.78
C VAL A 87 -9.65 7.01 12.40
N ILE A 88 -8.90 6.10 13.04
CA ILE A 88 -9.45 4.89 13.67
C ILE A 88 -10.47 5.25 14.75
N GLN A 89 -10.13 6.17 15.62
CA GLN A 89 -11.03 6.58 16.72
C GLN A 89 -12.30 7.27 16.21
N GLN A 90 -12.18 8.23 15.29
CA GLN A 90 -13.32 9.01 14.81
C GLN A 90 -14.26 8.20 13.89
N MET A 91 -13.73 7.21 13.20
CA MET A 91 -14.51 6.31 12.34
C MET A 91 -15.05 5.08 13.06
N GLY A 92 -14.66 4.84 14.32
CA GLY A 92 -15.05 3.64 15.08
C GLY A 92 -14.42 2.35 14.55
N TYR A 93 -13.30 2.44 13.85
CA TYR A 93 -12.60 1.28 13.27
C TYR A 93 -11.78 0.52 14.31
N LYS A 94 -11.32 -0.68 13.94
CA LYS A 94 -10.39 -1.48 14.73
C LYS A 94 -9.02 -1.48 14.04
N LEU A 95 -7.96 -1.20 14.78
CA LEU A 95 -6.61 -1.36 14.29
C LEU A 95 -6.30 -2.86 14.16
N GLU A 96 -6.14 -3.36 12.94
CA GLU A 96 -5.62 -4.70 12.68
C GLU A 96 -4.12 -4.74 12.97
N MET A 97 -3.37 -3.86 12.31
CA MET A 97 -1.96 -3.64 12.61
C MET A 97 -1.47 -2.29 12.08
N ASN A 98 -0.39 -1.80 12.63
CA ASN A 98 0.39 -0.72 12.05
C ASN A 98 1.73 -1.26 11.55
N ASN A 99 1.79 -1.64 10.27
CA ASN A 99 3.01 -2.09 9.61
C ASN A 99 3.72 -0.91 8.91
N SER A 100 3.98 0.16 9.67
CA SER A 100 4.79 1.27 9.19
C SER A 100 6.24 1.11 9.60
N TYR A 101 7.16 1.69 8.83
CA TYR A 101 8.60 1.62 9.09
C TYR A 101 9.27 2.95 8.70
N SER A 102 9.91 3.63 9.64
CA SER A 102 10.60 4.90 9.40
C SER A 102 11.67 4.77 8.33
N GLY A 103 11.72 5.72 7.39
CA GLY A 103 12.69 5.74 6.30
C GLY A 103 12.44 4.74 5.18
N SER A 104 11.35 3.94 5.22
CA SER A 104 11.11 2.93 4.20
C SER A 104 10.76 3.52 2.84
N THR A 105 11.27 2.87 1.79
CA THR A 105 11.00 3.13 0.38
C THR A 105 10.11 2.04 -0.22
N VAL A 106 9.49 2.31 -1.34
CA VAL A 106 8.69 1.32 -2.06
C VAL A 106 9.57 0.17 -2.57
N GLY A 107 10.68 0.52 -3.21
CA GLY A 107 11.69 -0.42 -3.70
C GLY A 107 12.80 -0.68 -2.68
N TYR A 108 13.95 -1.10 -3.20
CA TYR A 108 15.13 -1.47 -2.40
C TYR A 108 16.16 -0.35 -2.27
N TYR A 109 16.01 0.71 -3.05
CA TYR A 109 16.91 1.85 -3.02
C TYR A 109 16.64 2.71 -1.80
N GLY A 110 17.65 2.93 -0.96
CA GLY A 110 17.57 3.74 0.23
C GLY A 110 18.53 4.93 0.26
N TYR A 111 18.53 5.67 1.35
CA TYR A 111 19.43 6.79 1.54
C TYR A 111 20.90 6.36 1.39
N GLN A 112 21.71 7.19 0.74
CA GLN A 112 23.13 6.92 0.48
C GLN A 112 23.37 5.61 -0.28
N ASN A 113 22.47 5.24 -1.18
CA ASN A 113 22.50 4.01 -1.98
C ASN A 113 22.48 2.71 -1.14
N GLN A 114 22.00 2.78 0.09
CA GLN A 114 21.87 1.59 0.94
C GLN A 114 20.76 0.66 0.45
N ASN A 115 20.93 -0.63 0.70
CA ASN A 115 19.90 -1.62 0.44
C ASN A 115 18.82 -1.58 1.53
N TYR A 116 17.63 -1.09 1.15
CA TYR A 116 16.46 -1.01 2.03
C TYR A 116 15.47 -2.17 1.83
N GLN A 117 15.86 -3.23 1.11
CA GLN A 117 15.02 -4.42 0.91
C GLN A 117 14.32 -4.88 2.18
N PRO A 118 14.98 -5.05 3.36
CA PRO A 118 14.32 -5.57 4.56
C PRO A 118 13.18 -4.70 5.08
N ARG A 119 13.25 -3.36 4.87
CA ARG A 119 12.26 -2.39 5.32
C ARG A 119 11.31 -1.91 4.22
N SER A 120 11.54 -2.30 2.96
CA SER A 120 10.77 -1.81 1.82
C SER A 120 9.29 -2.18 1.89
N PHE A 121 8.43 -1.38 1.27
CA PHE A 121 7.02 -1.72 1.13
C PHE A 121 6.84 -3.04 0.38
N ASN A 122 7.64 -3.31 -0.65
CA ASN A 122 7.58 -4.55 -1.42
C ASN A 122 7.91 -5.81 -0.60
N THR A 123 8.72 -5.71 0.45
CA THR A 123 8.98 -6.82 1.37
C THR A 123 7.86 -6.95 2.40
N ARG A 124 7.40 -5.84 2.97
CA ARG A 124 6.42 -5.84 4.06
C ARG A 124 4.98 -6.11 3.59
N VAL A 125 4.66 -5.92 2.32
CA VAL A 125 3.32 -6.15 1.76
C VAL A 125 2.78 -7.56 1.98
N ALA A 126 3.63 -8.54 2.22
CA ALA A 126 3.21 -9.91 2.50
C ALA A 126 2.63 -10.11 3.92
N ASN A 127 2.79 -9.13 4.80
CA ASN A 127 2.42 -9.24 6.23
C ASN A 127 1.63 -8.01 6.69
N LEU A 128 0.36 -7.91 6.24
CA LEU A 128 -0.55 -6.83 6.63
C LEU A 128 -1.76 -7.33 7.45
N GLY A 129 -1.71 -8.56 7.96
CA GLY A 129 -2.83 -9.18 8.68
C GLY A 129 -4.00 -9.52 7.77
N GLU A 130 -5.21 -9.41 8.30
CA GLU A 130 -6.46 -9.66 7.58
C GLU A 130 -7.35 -8.39 7.56
N PRO A 131 -6.91 -7.30 6.93
CA PRO A 131 -7.63 -6.04 6.94
C PRO A 131 -8.85 -6.05 6.02
N ASP A 132 -9.86 -5.26 6.39
CA ASP A 132 -10.95 -4.86 5.52
C ASP A 132 -10.60 -3.57 4.75
N LEU A 133 -9.69 -2.75 5.33
CA LEU A 133 -9.18 -1.51 4.75
C LEU A 133 -7.66 -1.39 5.00
N ILE A 134 -6.92 -1.07 3.96
CA ILE A 134 -5.50 -0.70 4.05
C ILE A 134 -5.37 0.79 3.73
N LEU A 135 -4.82 1.55 4.67
CA LEU A 135 -4.45 2.95 4.47
C LEU A 135 -2.93 3.02 4.25
N SER A 136 -2.51 3.32 3.02
CA SER A 136 -1.10 3.30 2.64
C SER A 136 -0.57 4.71 2.38
N CYS A 137 0.28 5.23 3.29
CA CYS A 137 1.05 6.45 3.09
C CYS A 137 2.48 6.07 2.72
N CYS A 138 2.85 6.21 1.45
CA CYS A 138 4.12 5.77 0.90
C CYS A 138 4.73 6.81 -0.04
N ILE A 139 5.88 6.51 -0.60
CA ILE A 139 6.69 7.29 -1.56
C ILE A 139 7.41 8.54 -1.03
N THR A 140 7.21 8.92 0.22
CA THR A 140 7.91 10.09 0.78
C THR A 140 9.43 9.91 0.66
N ASN A 141 9.94 8.78 1.12
CA ASN A 141 11.37 8.50 1.10
C ASN A 141 11.91 8.24 -0.31
N ASP A 142 11.14 7.63 -1.19
CA ASP A 142 11.52 7.45 -2.60
C ASP A 142 11.80 8.79 -3.26
N SER A 143 10.92 9.76 -3.05
CA SER A 143 11.09 11.13 -3.54
C SER A 143 12.34 11.82 -2.92
N TRP A 144 12.61 11.59 -1.63
CA TRP A 144 13.72 12.25 -0.91
C TRP A 144 15.08 11.62 -1.18
N THR A 145 15.16 10.29 -1.36
CA THR A 145 16.43 9.60 -1.65
C THR A 145 17.01 9.98 -3.01
N GLY A 146 16.18 10.44 -3.94
CA GLY A 146 16.59 10.69 -5.32
C GLY A 146 16.73 9.41 -6.13
N GLU A 147 15.97 8.38 -5.78
CA GLU A 147 15.87 7.13 -6.53
C GLU A 147 15.59 7.38 -8.01
N THR A 148 16.12 6.52 -8.88
CA THR A 148 15.82 6.56 -10.30
C THR A 148 14.41 6.01 -10.55
N LEU A 149 13.62 6.71 -11.38
CA LEU A 149 12.23 6.33 -11.64
C LEU A 149 12.12 4.99 -12.36
N GLY A 150 13.01 4.68 -13.29
CA GLY A 150 12.90 3.52 -14.16
C GLY A 150 11.74 3.62 -15.17
N GLU A 151 11.58 2.59 -16.00
CA GLU A 151 10.48 2.50 -16.95
C GLU A 151 9.20 1.96 -16.30
N TYR A 152 8.04 2.26 -16.89
CA TYR A 152 6.79 1.64 -16.45
C TYR A 152 6.78 0.16 -16.83
N LYS A 153 6.73 -0.71 -15.82
CA LYS A 153 6.71 -2.18 -15.98
C LYS A 153 5.63 -2.77 -15.10
N TYR A 154 4.67 -3.46 -15.70
CA TYR A 154 3.46 -3.95 -15.02
C TYR A 154 3.40 -5.48 -14.87
N ALA A 155 4.41 -6.21 -15.34
CA ALA A 155 4.51 -7.66 -15.21
C ALA A 155 5.97 -8.12 -15.36
N ASN A 156 6.23 -9.39 -15.02
CA ASN A 156 7.53 -10.05 -15.19
C ASN A 156 8.68 -9.29 -14.52
N TRP A 157 8.45 -8.80 -13.31
CA TRP A 157 9.48 -8.12 -12.50
C TRP A 157 10.55 -9.12 -12.08
N ASP A 158 11.78 -8.66 -12.08
CA ASP A 158 12.94 -9.31 -11.47
C ASP A 158 13.46 -8.50 -10.27
N GLU A 159 14.53 -8.97 -9.64
CA GLU A 159 15.11 -8.32 -8.48
C GLU A 159 15.69 -6.94 -8.81
N ASN A 160 16.23 -6.77 -10.03
CA ASN A 160 16.79 -5.49 -10.47
C ASN A 160 15.71 -4.40 -10.60
N ASP A 161 14.49 -4.78 -10.99
CA ASP A 161 13.36 -3.86 -11.07
C ASP A 161 13.04 -3.19 -9.72
N MET A 162 13.38 -3.84 -8.61
CA MET A 162 13.12 -3.32 -7.27
C MET A 162 14.06 -2.18 -6.87
N TRP A 163 15.07 -1.88 -7.68
CA TRP A 163 15.96 -0.74 -7.50
C TRP A 163 15.51 0.52 -8.25
N TYR A 164 14.33 0.49 -8.86
CA TYR A 164 13.71 1.59 -9.60
C TYR A 164 12.29 1.81 -9.12
N PHE A 165 11.91 3.07 -8.93
CA PHE A 165 10.62 3.43 -8.33
C PHE A 165 9.41 2.88 -9.07
N ARG A 166 9.30 3.12 -10.40
CA ARG A 166 8.10 2.78 -11.17
C ARG A 166 7.81 1.27 -11.21
N PRO A 167 8.76 0.39 -11.54
CA PRO A 167 8.50 -1.03 -11.49
C PRO A 167 8.24 -1.53 -10.07
N ALA A 168 8.96 -1.01 -9.05
CA ALA A 168 8.73 -1.38 -7.65
C ALA A 168 7.32 -0.96 -7.17
N MET A 169 6.84 0.24 -7.53
CA MET A 169 5.49 0.69 -7.20
C MET A 169 4.41 -0.12 -7.93
N ALA A 170 4.63 -0.47 -9.19
CA ALA A 170 3.72 -1.33 -9.93
C ALA A 170 3.62 -2.73 -9.32
N ARG A 171 4.77 -3.33 -8.92
CA ARG A 171 4.80 -4.62 -8.23
C ARG A 171 4.10 -4.56 -6.87
N LEU A 172 4.28 -3.49 -6.10
CA LEU A 172 3.56 -3.27 -4.84
C LEU A 172 2.04 -3.29 -5.05
N CYS A 173 1.55 -2.55 -6.05
CA CYS A 173 0.13 -2.53 -6.40
C CYS A 173 -0.38 -3.93 -6.81
N ALA A 174 0.38 -4.67 -7.63
CA ALA A 174 0.03 -6.04 -8.01
C ALA A 174 -0.02 -6.97 -6.79
N ALA A 175 0.96 -6.87 -5.88
CA ALA A 175 1.01 -7.65 -4.65
C ALA A 175 -0.17 -7.35 -3.71
N LEU A 176 -0.56 -6.08 -3.56
CA LEU A 176 -1.75 -5.71 -2.79
C LEU A 176 -3.03 -6.34 -3.36
N ARG A 177 -3.20 -6.32 -4.70
CA ARG A 177 -4.35 -6.98 -5.34
C ARG A 177 -4.37 -8.49 -5.14
N LEU A 178 -3.19 -9.12 -5.20
CA LEU A 178 -3.06 -10.57 -5.06
C LEU A 178 -3.25 -11.04 -3.62
N ASN A 179 -2.60 -10.37 -2.67
CA ASN A 179 -2.57 -10.81 -1.27
C ASN A 179 -3.82 -10.38 -0.50
N TYR A 180 -4.45 -9.27 -0.88
CA TYR A 180 -5.60 -8.68 -0.17
C TYR A 180 -6.77 -8.40 -1.13
N PRO A 181 -7.29 -9.42 -1.83
CA PRO A 181 -8.30 -9.24 -2.89
C PRO A 181 -9.63 -8.67 -2.38
N ASN A 182 -9.93 -8.85 -1.09
CA ASN A 182 -11.16 -8.40 -0.45
C ASN A 182 -11.00 -7.08 0.32
N ALA A 183 -9.77 -6.65 0.58
CA ALA A 183 -9.50 -5.40 1.29
C ALA A 183 -9.68 -4.19 0.35
N ARG A 184 -10.27 -3.13 0.88
CA ARG A 184 -10.18 -1.81 0.25
C ARG A 184 -8.78 -1.26 0.49
N VAL A 185 -8.18 -0.65 -0.51
CA VAL A 185 -6.87 0.02 -0.37
C VAL A 185 -7.04 1.48 -0.76
N LEU A 186 -6.63 2.38 0.11
CA LEU A 186 -6.52 3.81 -0.16
C LEU A 186 -5.05 4.20 -0.07
N PHE A 187 -4.50 4.66 -1.19
CA PHE A 187 -3.20 5.32 -1.19
C PHE A 187 -3.34 6.79 -0.79
N ILE A 188 -2.39 7.27 0.02
CA ILE A 188 -2.33 8.63 0.53
C ILE A 188 -1.02 9.24 0.06
N LEU A 189 -1.10 10.26 -0.78
CA LEU A 189 0.04 10.97 -1.34
C LEU A 189 0.35 12.20 -0.51
N ASN A 190 1.56 12.24 0.04
CA ASN A 190 2.06 13.35 0.84
C ASN A 190 2.32 14.62 0.00
N THR A 191 2.45 15.77 0.68
CA THR A 191 2.82 17.07 0.08
C THR A 191 4.35 17.21 -0.07
N ASP A 192 4.78 18.18 -0.87
CA ASP A 192 6.18 18.60 -1.03
C ASP A 192 7.12 17.51 -1.56
N LEU A 193 6.59 16.64 -2.41
CA LEU A 193 7.34 15.59 -3.10
C LEU A 193 7.69 16.02 -4.52
N LYS A 194 8.70 15.39 -5.10
CA LYS A 194 9.10 15.63 -6.49
C LYS A 194 7.96 15.30 -7.45
N PRO A 195 7.59 16.21 -8.37
CA PRO A 195 6.42 16.05 -9.24
C PRO A 195 6.41 14.75 -10.05
N GLU A 196 7.58 14.29 -10.49
CA GLU A 196 7.73 13.06 -11.28
C GLU A 196 7.39 11.78 -10.51
N PHE A 197 7.60 11.76 -9.18
CA PHE A 197 7.16 10.65 -8.31
C PHE A 197 5.65 10.70 -8.11
N CYS A 198 5.09 11.87 -7.86
CA CYS A 198 3.66 12.07 -7.73
C CYS A 198 2.92 11.64 -9.00
N GLU A 199 3.39 12.06 -10.18
CA GLU A 199 2.80 11.69 -11.47
C GLU A 199 2.90 10.17 -11.72
N SER A 200 4.07 9.58 -11.42
CA SER A 200 4.24 8.13 -11.55
C SER A 200 3.26 7.37 -10.65
N MET A 201 3.04 7.83 -9.42
CA MET A 201 2.06 7.22 -8.51
C MET A 201 0.63 7.33 -9.04
N ARG A 202 0.22 8.50 -9.57
CA ARG A 202 -1.11 8.69 -10.20
C ARG A 202 -1.35 7.70 -11.34
N ILE A 203 -0.38 7.58 -12.25
CA ILE A 203 -0.45 6.68 -13.40
C ILE A 203 -0.57 5.23 -12.95
N ILE A 204 0.27 4.80 -11.99
CA ILE A 204 0.29 3.41 -11.53
C ILE A 204 -0.96 3.08 -10.72
N CYS A 205 -1.40 3.94 -9.81
CA CYS A 205 -2.65 3.74 -9.07
C CYS A 205 -3.85 3.66 -10.01
N LYS A 206 -3.91 4.52 -11.04
CA LYS A 206 -4.96 4.47 -12.07
C LYS A 206 -4.93 3.15 -12.85
N HIS A 207 -3.75 2.65 -13.23
CA HIS A 207 -3.60 1.39 -13.95
C HIS A 207 -4.19 0.21 -13.15
N TYR A 208 -3.92 0.15 -11.84
CA TYR A 208 -4.43 -0.90 -10.97
C TYR A 208 -5.83 -0.62 -10.40
N GLY A 209 -6.43 0.54 -10.69
CA GLY A 209 -7.73 0.93 -10.17
C GLY A 209 -7.74 1.15 -8.66
N PHE A 210 -6.62 1.60 -8.09
CA PHE A 210 -6.55 2.01 -6.69
C PHE A 210 -6.90 3.49 -6.54
N PRO A 211 -7.73 3.85 -5.55
CA PRO A 211 -7.96 5.23 -5.19
C PRO A 211 -6.70 5.87 -4.61
N LEU A 212 -6.51 7.15 -4.92
CA LEU A 212 -5.41 7.98 -4.45
C LEU A 212 -5.99 9.26 -3.84
N LEU A 213 -5.71 9.51 -2.56
CA LEU A 213 -5.97 10.78 -1.89
C LEU A 213 -4.68 11.60 -1.92
N GLU A 214 -4.72 12.75 -2.57
CA GLU A 214 -3.63 13.72 -2.56
C GLU A 214 -3.85 14.72 -1.42
N LEU A 215 -2.92 14.75 -0.47
CA LEU A 215 -2.96 15.65 0.66
C LEU A 215 -2.60 17.09 0.24
N HIS A 216 -3.09 18.05 0.98
CA HIS A 216 -2.76 19.47 0.83
C HIS A 216 -2.68 20.15 2.20
N ASP A 217 -1.94 21.25 2.28
CA ASP A 217 -1.85 22.13 3.46
C ASP A 217 -1.46 21.38 4.75
N ILE A 218 -0.43 20.55 4.67
CA ILE A 218 0.06 19.78 5.82
C ILE A 218 1.19 20.54 6.52
N ASP A 219 0.93 20.98 7.76
CA ASP A 219 1.95 21.57 8.61
C ASP A 219 3.02 20.55 9.01
N LYS A 220 4.29 20.95 8.90
CA LYS A 220 5.45 20.08 9.15
C LYS A 220 6.47 20.74 10.04
N GLN A 221 7.03 19.94 10.94
CA GLN A 221 8.14 20.27 11.80
C GLN A 221 9.25 19.24 11.58
N VAL A 222 10.48 19.69 11.36
CA VAL A 222 11.63 18.80 11.06
C VAL A 222 11.30 17.82 9.90
N GLY A 223 10.61 18.31 8.86
CA GLY A 223 10.24 17.54 7.67
C GLY A 223 9.07 16.54 7.85
N HIS A 224 8.52 16.43 9.06
CA HIS A 224 7.43 15.49 9.38
C HIS A 224 6.19 16.23 9.88
N PRO A 225 4.99 15.68 9.73
CA PRO A 225 3.79 16.31 10.26
C PRO A 225 3.90 16.69 11.75
N SER A 226 3.49 17.92 12.07
CA SER A 226 3.24 18.36 13.43
C SER A 226 1.90 17.80 13.94
N ILE A 227 1.51 18.08 15.18
CA ILE A 227 0.16 17.79 15.69
C ILE A 227 -0.91 18.39 14.76
N ALA A 228 -0.72 19.64 14.31
CA ALA A 228 -1.63 20.29 13.36
C ALA A 228 -1.64 19.56 12.00
N GLY A 229 -0.47 19.17 11.49
CA GLY A 229 -0.34 18.41 10.26
C GLY A 229 -1.01 17.04 10.33
N HIS A 230 -0.81 16.31 11.41
CA HIS A 230 -1.50 15.02 11.63
C HIS A 230 -3.02 15.18 11.67
N ARG A 231 -3.53 16.22 12.31
CA ARG A 231 -4.96 16.53 12.32
C ARG A 231 -5.48 16.79 10.91
N ALA A 232 -4.76 17.60 10.11
CA ALA A 232 -5.14 17.91 8.75
C ALA A 232 -5.14 16.66 7.84
N ILE A 233 -4.17 15.75 8.03
CA ILE A 233 -4.17 14.44 7.33
C ILE A 233 -5.40 13.63 7.74
N ALA A 234 -5.69 13.53 9.05
CA ALA A 234 -6.83 12.74 9.55
C ALA A 234 -8.15 13.26 9.00
N GLU A 235 -8.37 14.56 9.01
CA GLU A 235 -9.57 15.20 8.46
C GLU A 235 -9.75 14.88 6.97
N GLN A 236 -8.71 15.04 6.16
CA GLN A 236 -8.77 14.74 4.73
C GLN A 236 -9.04 13.26 4.44
N VAL A 237 -8.44 12.35 5.22
CA VAL A 237 -8.70 10.89 5.09
C VAL A 237 -10.14 10.56 5.49
N ILE A 238 -10.63 11.10 6.61
CA ILE A 238 -12.00 10.89 7.08
C ILE A 238 -13.02 11.42 6.06
N ASP A 239 -12.80 12.62 5.54
CA ASP A 239 -13.68 13.21 4.53
C ASP A 239 -13.71 12.39 3.25
N TYR A 240 -12.57 11.80 2.87
CA TYR A 240 -12.50 10.90 1.72
C TYR A 240 -13.28 9.59 1.98
N LEU A 241 -13.15 9.00 3.16
CA LEU A 241 -13.77 7.71 3.49
C LEU A 241 -15.29 7.80 3.68
N LYS A 242 -15.83 8.99 3.95
CA LYS A 242 -17.27 9.25 4.11
C LYS A 242 -18.02 9.49 2.80
N LYS A 243 -17.32 9.66 1.68
CA LYS A 243 -17.91 9.82 0.33
C LYS A 243 -18.27 8.48 -0.29
#